data_1ee6260688bcef4fade05e14f0f8e38f
#
_entry.id   1ee6260688bcef4fade05e14f0f8e38f
#
_cell.length_a   1.000
_cell.length_b   1.000
_cell.length_c   1.000
_cell.angle_alpha   90.00
_cell.angle_beta   90.00
_cell.angle_gamma   90.00
#
_symmetry.space_group_name_H-M   'P 1'
#
loop_
_entity.id
_entity.type
_entity.pdbx_description
1 polymer ?
#
loop_
_entity_poly.entity_id
_entity_poly.type
_entity_poly.pdbx_seq_one_letter_code
_entity_poly.pdbx_strand_id
1 'polypeptide(L)'
;MQVREQWRFAAACVVLATATAAAAQAKAPPAWRLAPDGFGPLKVGMPFAQVRKLVPELKATPVDLQASSGCDQLPLPGHPGVALMFVDNALRRIDLFRPGPRTTRGIQPGDPVERALRTYPGLAGAPRAYEEDDERFLTARSGANAIRFETEKGRIQNIYAGRWAQVQYVEGCL
;
A
#
# COMPACT_ATOMS: atom_id res chain seq x y z
N MET A 1 -79.18 -50.42 -16.27
CA MET A 1 -77.85 -51.04 -16.35
C MET A 1 -76.90 -49.94 -16.76
N GLN A 2 -76.25 -49.33 -15.77
CA GLN A 2 -75.38 -48.18 -15.99
C GLN A 2 -73.94 -48.56 -15.60
N VAL A 3 -73.07 -48.55 -16.58
CA VAL A 3 -71.62 -48.78 -16.41
C VAL A 3 -70.96 -47.46 -16.05
N ARG A 4 -70.38 -47.35 -14.86
CA ARG A 4 -69.57 -46.16 -14.45
C ARG A 4 -68.14 -46.39 -14.88
N GLU A 5 -67.66 -45.58 -15.82
CA GLU A 5 -66.24 -45.46 -16.14
C GLU A 5 -65.54 -44.60 -15.06
N GLN A 6 -64.53 -45.18 -14.42
CA GLN A 6 -63.66 -44.46 -13.48
C GLN A 6 -62.40 -44.00 -14.23
N TRP A 7 -62.26 -42.70 -14.39
CA TRP A 7 -61.05 -42.05 -14.92
C TRP A 7 -60.02 -41.90 -13.80
N ARG A 8 -58.89 -42.60 -13.91
CA ARG A 8 -57.75 -42.50 -13.03
C ARG A 8 -56.84 -41.40 -13.61
N PHE A 9 -56.82 -40.23 -12.99
CA PHE A 9 -55.79 -39.17 -13.25
C PHE A 9 -54.49 -39.57 -12.57
N ALA A 10 -53.47 -39.92 -13.35
CA ALA A 10 -52.10 -40.06 -12.87
C ALA A 10 -51.45 -38.67 -12.82
N ALA A 11 -51.24 -38.15 -11.65
CA ALA A 11 -50.45 -36.90 -11.45
C ALA A 11 -48.96 -37.22 -11.55
N ALA A 12 -48.34 -36.80 -12.64
CA ALA A 12 -46.88 -36.84 -12.79
C ALA A 12 -46.24 -35.66 -12.06
N CYS A 13 -45.57 -35.90 -10.91
CA CYS A 13 -44.74 -34.92 -10.24
C CYS A 13 -43.42 -34.77 -11.02
N VAL A 14 -43.28 -33.63 -11.71
CA VAL A 14 -42.00 -33.23 -12.31
C VAL A 14 -41.16 -32.54 -11.22
N VAL A 15 -40.13 -33.20 -10.73
CA VAL A 15 -39.15 -32.63 -9.81
C VAL A 15 -38.11 -31.87 -10.64
N LEU A 16 -38.22 -30.54 -10.66
CA LEU A 16 -37.17 -29.67 -11.20
C LEU A 16 -35.98 -29.64 -10.21
N ALA A 17 -34.92 -30.33 -10.55
CA ALA A 17 -33.63 -30.19 -9.84
C ALA A 17 -32.96 -28.87 -10.26
N THR A 18 -33.02 -27.85 -9.41
CA THR A 18 -32.26 -26.61 -9.59
C THR A 18 -30.80 -26.86 -9.18
N ALA A 19 -29.91 -27.00 -10.15
CA ALA A 19 -28.47 -27.05 -9.93
C ALA A 19 -27.99 -25.63 -9.56
N THR A 20 -27.74 -25.36 -8.29
CA THR A 20 -27.07 -24.14 -7.83
C THR A 20 -25.58 -24.26 -8.14
N ALA A 21 -25.12 -23.61 -9.23
CA ALA A 21 -23.71 -23.45 -9.53
C ALA A 21 -23.09 -22.53 -8.49
N ALA A 22 -22.34 -23.06 -7.55
CA ALA A 22 -21.50 -22.28 -6.63
C ALA A 22 -20.35 -21.66 -7.45
N ALA A 23 -20.49 -20.39 -7.81
CA ALA A 23 -19.41 -19.63 -8.40
C ALA A 23 -18.27 -19.50 -7.37
N ALA A 24 -17.15 -20.16 -7.62
CA ALA A 24 -15.94 -20.00 -6.83
C ALA A 24 -15.46 -18.56 -6.97
N GLN A 25 -15.66 -17.73 -5.93
CA GLN A 25 -15.14 -16.38 -5.87
C GLN A 25 -13.62 -16.46 -5.83
N ALA A 26 -12.96 -16.10 -6.93
CA ALA A 26 -11.51 -15.94 -6.96
C ALA A 26 -11.11 -14.90 -5.88
N LYS A 27 -10.30 -15.33 -4.92
CA LYS A 27 -9.81 -14.45 -3.85
C LYS A 27 -9.00 -13.32 -4.51
N ALA A 28 -9.43 -12.07 -4.30
CA ALA A 28 -8.69 -10.91 -4.79
C ALA A 28 -7.22 -10.97 -4.33
N PRO A 29 -6.25 -10.61 -5.19
CA PRO A 29 -4.86 -10.60 -4.80
C PRO A 29 -4.67 -9.73 -3.54
N PRO A 30 -3.77 -10.11 -2.64
CA PRO A 30 -3.56 -9.36 -1.40
C PRO A 30 -3.17 -7.92 -1.72
N ALA A 31 -3.83 -6.96 -1.08
CA ALA A 31 -3.51 -5.55 -1.23
C ALA A 31 -2.05 -5.28 -0.81
N TRP A 32 -1.33 -4.50 -1.62
CA TRP A 32 0.03 -4.11 -1.30
C TRP A 32 0.08 -3.30 0.00
N ARG A 33 1.08 -3.58 0.84
CA ARG A 33 1.27 -2.94 2.14
C ARG A 33 2.68 -2.42 2.26
N LEU A 34 2.84 -1.28 2.96
CA LEU A 34 4.13 -0.67 3.24
C LEU A 34 4.77 -1.33 4.46
N ALA A 35 5.96 -1.87 4.26
CA ALA A 35 6.87 -2.33 5.31
C ALA A 35 8.17 -1.50 5.26
N PRO A 36 9.01 -1.53 6.32
CA PRO A 36 10.30 -0.83 6.28
C PRO A 36 11.21 -1.24 5.11
N ASP A 37 11.01 -2.42 4.54
CA ASP A 37 11.82 -3.01 3.48
C ASP A 37 11.14 -3.00 2.09
N GLY A 38 9.90 -2.48 1.96
CA GLY A 38 9.24 -2.46 0.66
C GLY A 38 7.74 -2.23 0.67
N PHE A 39 7.12 -2.30 -0.53
CA PHE A 39 5.68 -2.17 -0.73
C PHE A 39 5.20 -3.24 -1.72
N GLY A 40 4.42 -4.20 -1.25
CA GLY A 40 4.05 -5.36 -2.06
C GLY A 40 5.29 -6.12 -2.56
N PRO A 41 5.43 -6.34 -3.88
CA PRO A 41 6.60 -7.02 -4.47
C PRO A 41 7.85 -6.11 -4.56
N LEU A 42 7.69 -4.79 -4.41
CA LEU A 42 8.80 -3.84 -4.54
C LEU A 42 9.64 -3.85 -3.25
N LYS A 43 10.95 -4.06 -3.38
CA LYS A 43 11.89 -4.10 -2.26
C LYS A 43 12.89 -2.95 -2.32
N VAL A 44 13.15 -2.38 -1.15
CA VAL A 44 14.19 -1.38 -0.96
C VAL A 44 15.55 -1.97 -1.35
N GLY A 45 16.26 -1.27 -2.23
CA GLY A 45 17.52 -1.72 -2.82
C GLY A 45 17.37 -2.29 -4.24
N MET A 46 16.15 -2.54 -4.73
CA MET A 46 15.94 -2.98 -6.12
C MET A 46 16.46 -1.94 -7.11
N PRO A 47 17.24 -2.33 -8.13
CA PRO A 47 17.57 -1.47 -9.25
C PRO A 47 16.30 -1.01 -9.99
N PHE A 48 16.30 0.19 -10.53
CA PHE A 48 15.18 0.75 -11.30
C PHE A 48 14.69 -0.19 -12.43
N ALA A 49 15.62 -0.80 -13.17
CA ALA A 49 15.28 -1.75 -14.23
C ALA A 49 14.49 -2.98 -13.70
N GLN A 50 14.75 -3.42 -12.45
CA GLN A 50 14.01 -4.52 -11.85
C GLN A 50 12.61 -4.05 -11.39
N VAL A 51 12.49 -2.85 -10.84
CA VAL A 51 11.19 -2.26 -10.48
C VAL A 51 10.32 -2.12 -11.72
N ARG A 52 10.87 -1.65 -12.85
CA ARG A 52 10.15 -1.54 -14.13
C ARG A 52 9.65 -2.87 -14.70
N LYS A 53 10.32 -3.98 -14.41
CA LYS A 53 9.79 -5.31 -14.80
C LYS A 53 8.53 -5.68 -14.02
N LEU A 54 8.40 -5.21 -12.79
CA LEU A 54 7.23 -5.44 -11.92
C LEU A 54 6.12 -4.41 -12.14
N VAL A 55 6.48 -3.21 -12.62
CA VAL A 55 5.59 -2.07 -12.88
C VAL A 55 5.95 -1.48 -14.24
N PRO A 56 5.51 -2.10 -15.35
CA PRO A 56 5.88 -1.67 -16.71
C PRO A 56 5.43 -0.24 -17.04
N GLU A 57 4.35 0.24 -16.40
CA GLU A 57 3.79 1.58 -16.59
C GLU A 57 4.61 2.67 -15.88
N LEU A 58 5.60 2.31 -15.06
CA LEU A 58 6.47 3.28 -14.38
C LEU A 58 7.31 4.01 -15.43
N LYS A 59 6.97 5.29 -15.63
CA LYS A 59 7.64 6.15 -16.61
C LYS A 59 8.68 6.98 -15.88
N ALA A 60 9.92 6.72 -16.18
CA ALA A 60 11.04 7.63 -15.95
C ALA A 60 11.97 7.52 -17.16
N THR A 61 12.55 8.62 -17.57
CA THR A 61 13.63 8.58 -18.53
C THR A 61 14.97 8.39 -17.79
N PRO A 62 15.99 7.82 -18.45
CA PRO A 62 17.33 7.78 -17.84
C PRO A 62 17.87 9.16 -17.46
N VAL A 63 17.37 10.21 -18.11
CA VAL A 63 17.73 11.61 -17.82
C VAL A 63 17.17 12.03 -16.47
N ASP A 64 15.94 11.62 -16.13
CA ASP A 64 15.29 11.93 -14.84
C ASP A 64 16.07 11.29 -13.68
N LEU A 65 16.56 10.06 -13.87
CA LEU A 65 17.37 9.34 -12.87
C LEU A 65 18.86 9.80 -12.82
N GLN A 66 19.30 10.59 -13.79
CA GLN A 66 20.64 11.16 -13.87
C GLN A 66 20.66 12.66 -13.59
N ALA A 67 19.50 13.23 -13.17
CA ALA A 67 19.46 14.61 -12.74
C ALA A 67 20.54 14.88 -11.68
N SER A 68 21.00 16.09 -11.59
CA SER A 68 22.20 16.54 -10.86
C SER A 68 22.33 16.06 -9.41
N SER A 69 21.26 15.56 -8.80
CA SER A 69 21.22 15.02 -7.45
C SER A 69 21.38 13.49 -7.34
N GLY A 70 21.32 12.75 -8.47
CA GLY A 70 21.23 11.27 -8.44
C GLY A 70 19.98 10.73 -7.76
N CYS A 71 18.99 11.60 -7.49
CA CYS A 71 17.76 11.31 -6.77
C CYS A 71 16.54 11.66 -7.63
N ASP A 72 15.53 10.78 -7.65
CA ASP A 72 14.27 11.03 -8.32
C ASP A 72 13.10 10.42 -7.55
N GLN A 73 11.93 11.03 -7.61
CA GLN A 73 10.73 10.58 -6.93
C GLN A 73 9.56 10.44 -7.91
N LEU A 74 9.15 9.21 -8.16
CA LEU A 74 8.18 8.84 -9.18
C LEU A 74 6.87 8.36 -8.56
N PRO A 75 5.70 8.82 -9.03
CA PRO A 75 4.42 8.27 -8.62
C PRO A 75 4.31 6.80 -9.05
N LEU A 76 3.76 5.95 -8.19
CA LEU A 76 3.56 4.52 -8.50
C LEU A 76 2.25 4.33 -9.28
N PRO A 77 2.29 3.93 -10.56
CA PRO A 77 1.11 3.64 -11.36
C PRO A 77 0.20 2.61 -10.69
N GLY A 78 -1.12 2.81 -10.77
CA GLY A 78 -2.12 1.95 -10.15
C GLY A 78 -2.25 2.07 -8.62
N HIS A 79 -1.41 2.88 -7.96
CA HIS A 79 -1.42 3.09 -6.51
C HIS A 79 -1.47 4.59 -6.16
N PRO A 80 -2.64 5.25 -6.25
CA PRO A 80 -2.78 6.67 -5.94
C PRO A 80 -2.26 7.00 -4.53
N GLY A 81 -1.44 8.04 -4.42
CA GLY A 81 -0.86 8.47 -3.15
C GLY A 81 0.37 7.67 -2.70
N VAL A 82 0.96 6.87 -3.60
CA VAL A 82 2.24 6.21 -3.38
C VAL A 82 3.28 6.77 -4.34
N ALA A 83 4.48 7.08 -3.84
CA ALA A 83 5.63 7.36 -4.68
C ALA A 83 6.85 6.52 -4.30
N LEU A 84 7.73 6.37 -5.28
CA LEU A 84 8.97 5.62 -5.19
C LEU A 84 10.13 6.60 -5.32
N MET A 85 11.02 6.64 -4.34
CA MET A 85 12.25 7.43 -4.40
C MET A 85 13.42 6.54 -4.82
N PHE A 86 14.06 6.92 -5.89
CA PHE A 86 15.29 6.30 -6.37
C PHE A 86 16.48 7.20 -6.08
N VAL A 87 17.54 6.61 -5.54
CA VAL A 87 18.84 7.26 -5.36
C VAL A 87 19.89 6.32 -5.92
N ASP A 88 20.80 6.84 -6.75
CA ASP A 88 21.80 6.04 -7.46
C ASP A 88 21.18 4.84 -8.19
N ASN A 89 20.11 5.10 -8.93
CA ASN A 89 19.38 4.11 -9.72
C ASN A 89 18.81 2.91 -8.94
N ALA A 90 18.64 3.03 -7.61
CA ALA A 90 18.06 1.99 -6.76
C ALA A 90 16.91 2.55 -5.91
N LEU A 91 15.84 1.76 -5.73
CA LEU A 91 14.72 2.10 -4.88
C LEU A 91 15.21 2.23 -3.42
N ARG A 92 15.10 3.42 -2.85
CA ARG A 92 15.61 3.72 -1.51
C ARG A 92 14.52 4.06 -0.50
N ARG A 93 13.40 4.68 -0.97
CA ARG A 93 12.27 5.06 -0.11
C ARG A 93 10.96 4.90 -0.86
N ILE A 94 9.91 4.60 -0.14
CA ILE A 94 8.53 4.51 -0.62
C ILE A 94 7.69 5.36 0.31
N ASP A 95 6.89 6.25 -0.28
CA ASP A 95 6.12 7.26 0.42
C ASP A 95 4.63 7.06 0.24
N LEU A 96 3.86 7.25 1.31
CA LEU A 96 2.40 7.34 1.28
C LEU A 96 1.98 8.76 1.68
N PHE A 97 1.20 9.45 0.83
CA PHE A 97 0.79 10.86 1.08
C PHE A 97 -0.71 11.05 1.24
N ARG A 98 -1.52 10.02 1.08
CA ARG A 98 -2.98 10.14 1.24
C ARG A 98 -3.59 8.84 1.75
N PRO A 99 -4.82 8.91 2.31
CA PRO A 99 -5.56 7.72 2.73
C PRO A 99 -5.74 6.70 1.60
N GLY A 100 -5.81 5.41 1.96
CA GLY A 100 -5.96 4.29 1.05
C GLY A 100 -4.86 3.25 1.25
N PRO A 101 -3.64 3.49 0.73
CA PRO A 101 -2.50 2.61 1.00
C PRO A 101 -2.16 2.58 2.50
N ARG A 102 -1.82 1.37 3.01
CA ARG A 102 -1.55 1.15 4.44
C ARG A 102 -0.22 0.48 4.67
N THR A 103 0.32 0.68 5.85
CA THR A 103 1.44 -0.13 6.34
C THR A 103 1.00 -1.58 6.59
N THR A 104 1.95 -2.49 6.74
CA THR A 104 1.69 -3.89 7.16
C THR A 104 0.98 -3.99 8.51
N ARG A 105 1.09 -2.95 9.35
CA ARG A 105 0.38 -2.85 10.63
C ARG A 105 -0.90 -2.00 10.55
N GLY A 106 -1.39 -1.69 9.34
CA GLY A 106 -2.69 -1.08 9.10
C GLY A 106 -2.77 0.43 9.26
N ILE A 107 -1.66 1.14 9.47
CA ILE A 107 -1.61 2.61 9.57
C ILE A 107 -1.60 3.24 8.18
N GLN A 108 -2.29 4.37 8.01
CA GLN A 108 -2.34 5.16 6.77
C GLN A 108 -2.25 6.66 7.07
N PRO A 109 -1.94 7.51 6.09
CA PRO A 109 -2.11 8.95 6.19
C PRO A 109 -3.55 9.31 6.59
N GLY A 110 -3.71 10.33 7.44
CA GLY A 110 -4.98 10.73 8.05
C GLY A 110 -5.33 10.02 9.36
N ASP A 111 -4.69 8.90 9.71
CA ASP A 111 -4.89 8.24 11.01
C ASP A 111 -4.40 9.13 12.17
N PRO A 112 -5.02 9.03 13.37
CA PRO A 112 -4.52 9.70 14.57
C PRO A 112 -3.12 9.22 14.96
N VAL A 113 -2.28 10.13 15.44
CA VAL A 113 -0.89 9.84 15.89
C VAL A 113 -0.87 8.78 16.98
N GLU A 114 -1.82 8.83 17.93
CA GLU A 114 -1.91 7.87 19.03
C GLU A 114 -2.10 6.43 18.53
N ARG A 115 -2.73 6.25 17.36
CA ARG A 115 -2.85 4.93 16.75
C ARG A 115 -1.49 4.39 16.30
N ALA A 116 -0.65 5.24 15.69
CA ALA A 116 0.70 4.86 15.30
C ALA A 116 1.57 4.53 16.52
N LEU A 117 1.52 5.37 17.58
CA LEU A 117 2.26 5.16 18.82
C LEU A 117 1.91 3.83 19.50
N ARG A 118 0.63 3.46 19.54
CA ARG A 118 0.21 2.14 20.05
C ARG A 118 0.63 0.97 19.16
N THR A 119 0.67 1.19 17.85
CA THR A 119 0.93 0.13 16.84
C THR A 119 2.42 -0.15 16.65
N TYR A 120 3.26 0.87 16.83
CA TYR A 120 4.71 0.80 16.65
C TYR A 120 5.42 1.12 17.96
N PRO A 121 5.60 0.15 18.87
CA PRO A 121 6.37 0.36 20.08
C PRO A 121 7.82 0.73 19.69
N GLY A 122 8.37 1.75 20.35
CA GLY A 122 9.72 2.23 20.06
C GLY A 122 9.80 3.32 18.97
N LEU A 123 8.65 3.94 18.57
CA LEU A 123 8.70 5.18 17.81
C LEU A 123 9.45 6.26 18.61
N ALA A 124 10.53 6.77 18.05
CA ALA A 124 11.27 7.91 18.58
C ALA A 124 10.80 9.19 17.85
N GLY A 125 10.42 10.20 18.61
CA GLY A 125 10.00 11.51 18.11
C GLY A 125 11.16 12.48 17.98
N ALA A 126 11.18 13.24 16.87
CA ALA A 126 12.02 14.42 16.69
C ALA A 126 11.14 15.57 16.20
N PRO A 127 11.38 16.82 16.62
CA PRO A 127 10.72 17.98 16.05
C PRO A 127 10.95 18.05 14.55
N ARG A 128 9.97 18.60 13.80
CA ARG A 128 10.22 19.00 12.42
C ARG A 128 11.04 20.30 12.42
N ALA A 129 11.96 20.39 11.48
CA ALA A 129 12.69 21.64 11.30
C ALA A 129 11.72 22.71 10.80
N TYR A 130 11.78 23.90 11.41
CA TYR A 130 11.02 25.11 11.03
C TYR A 130 9.50 25.10 11.31
N GLU A 131 9.00 24.15 12.12
CA GLU A 131 7.55 23.94 12.31
C GLU A 131 7.12 24.09 13.79
N GLU A 132 5.83 24.26 14.02
CA GLU A 132 5.22 24.45 15.35
C GLU A 132 5.38 23.24 16.29
N ASP A 133 5.25 23.46 17.59
CA ASP A 133 5.60 22.53 18.68
C ASP A 133 4.96 21.12 18.63
N ASP A 134 3.84 20.95 17.95
CA ASP A 134 3.15 19.66 17.84
C ASP A 134 3.44 18.88 16.55
N GLU A 135 4.24 19.43 15.63
CA GLU A 135 4.66 18.76 14.41
C GLU A 135 5.95 17.96 14.61
N ARG A 136 5.90 16.69 14.29
CA ARG A 136 6.97 15.75 14.63
C ARG A 136 7.21 14.72 13.53
N PHE A 137 8.45 14.27 13.46
CA PHE A 137 8.80 13.01 12.82
C PHE A 137 8.87 11.90 13.86
N LEU A 138 8.02 10.88 13.73
CA LEU A 138 8.05 9.68 14.56
C LEU A 138 8.68 8.54 13.76
N THR A 139 9.79 8.00 14.21
CA THR A 139 10.56 7.03 13.43
C THR A 139 10.80 5.73 14.21
N ALA A 140 10.53 4.58 13.58
CA ALA A 140 10.91 3.26 14.06
C ALA A 140 11.98 2.67 13.12
N ARG A 141 13.14 2.33 13.67
CA ARG A 141 14.24 1.71 12.91
C ARG A 141 14.06 0.19 12.81
N SER A 142 14.46 -0.37 11.67
CA SER A 142 14.44 -1.81 11.40
C SER A 142 15.71 -2.19 10.63
N GLY A 143 16.79 -2.45 11.36
CA GLY A 143 18.12 -2.70 10.79
C GLY A 143 18.63 -1.51 9.97
N ALA A 144 18.93 -1.73 8.69
CA ALA A 144 19.37 -0.69 7.76
C ALA A 144 18.23 0.17 7.22
N ASN A 145 16.98 -0.19 7.47
CA ASN A 145 15.78 0.50 7.04
C ASN A 145 15.03 1.15 8.21
N ALA A 146 14.03 1.95 7.90
CA ALA A 146 13.13 2.55 8.89
C ALA A 146 11.73 2.77 8.30
N ILE A 147 10.79 3.02 9.18
CA ILE A 147 9.50 3.63 8.84
C ILE A 147 9.37 4.93 9.65
N ARG A 148 8.97 6.00 8.98
CA ARG A 148 8.80 7.33 9.56
C ARG A 148 7.39 7.83 9.27
N PHE A 149 6.78 8.41 10.28
CA PHE A 149 5.50 9.09 10.21
C PHE A 149 5.75 10.59 10.39
N GLU A 150 5.37 11.36 9.43
CA GLU A 150 5.29 12.80 9.51
C GLU A 150 3.93 13.18 10.09
N THR A 151 3.89 14.03 11.10
CA THR A 151 2.66 14.37 11.80
C THR A 151 2.39 15.86 11.78
N GLU A 152 1.12 16.23 11.76
CA GLU A 152 0.63 17.60 11.85
C GLU A 152 -0.73 17.57 12.55
N LYS A 153 -0.97 18.47 13.49
CA LYS A 153 -2.26 18.64 14.20
C LYS A 153 -2.82 17.31 14.73
N GLY A 154 -1.96 16.46 15.32
CA GLY A 154 -2.33 15.18 15.89
C GLY A 154 -2.68 14.08 14.86
N ARG A 155 -2.40 14.29 13.56
CA ARG A 155 -2.64 13.32 12.50
C ARG A 155 -1.38 13.01 11.73
N ILE A 156 -1.35 11.81 11.15
CA ILE A 156 -0.29 11.39 10.22
C ILE A 156 -0.57 12.04 8.87
N GLN A 157 0.37 12.86 8.41
CA GLN A 157 0.33 13.48 7.08
C GLN A 157 0.91 12.54 6.04
N ASN A 158 2.16 12.10 6.26
CA ASN A 158 2.89 11.25 5.34
C ASN A 158 3.51 10.07 6.08
N ILE A 159 3.77 8.98 5.34
CA ILE A 159 4.50 7.82 5.85
C ILE A 159 5.62 7.50 4.87
N TYR A 160 6.84 7.44 5.36
CA TYR A 160 8.04 7.10 4.60
C TYR A 160 8.60 5.77 5.07
N ALA A 161 8.97 4.87 4.15
CA ALA A 161 9.64 3.63 4.51
C ALA A 161 10.77 3.34 3.51
N GLY A 162 11.92 2.90 4.03
CA GLY A 162 13.09 2.63 3.20
C GLY A 162 14.39 2.70 3.97
N ARG A 163 15.49 2.98 3.27
CA ARG A 163 16.82 3.13 3.86
C ARG A 163 16.82 4.24 4.89
N TRP A 164 17.50 3.98 6.02
CA TRP A 164 17.59 4.94 7.13
C TRP A 164 17.99 6.35 6.66
N ALA A 165 18.99 6.47 5.80
CA ALA A 165 19.44 7.77 5.30
C ALA A 165 18.32 8.49 4.54
N GLN A 166 17.63 7.82 3.62
CA GLN A 166 16.63 8.45 2.76
C GLN A 166 15.30 8.76 3.47
N VAL A 167 14.94 8.03 4.52
CA VAL A 167 13.76 8.40 5.34
C VAL A 167 14.00 9.66 6.18
N GLN A 168 15.24 10.14 6.27
CA GLN A 168 15.59 11.42 6.93
C GLN A 168 15.44 12.64 6.00
N TYR A 169 15.31 12.45 4.68
CA TYR A 169 15.13 13.56 3.74
C TYR A 169 13.78 14.23 4.01
N VAL A 170 13.82 15.54 4.34
CA VAL A 170 12.63 16.33 4.70
C VAL A 170 11.86 16.72 3.44
N GLU A 171 12.56 17.11 2.38
CA GLU A 171 11.99 17.68 1.16
C GLU A 171 12.09 16.76 -0.05
N GLY A 172 12.23 15.45 0.18
CA GLY A 172 12.33 14.48 -0.92
C GLY A 172 13.66 14.55 -1.66
N CYS A 173 13.60 14.66 -3.00
CA CYS A 173 14.75 14.75 -3.90
C CYS A 173 15.08 16.19 -4.32
N LEU A 174 14.92 17.17 -3.44
CA LEU A 174 15.30 18.57 -3.71
C LEU A 174 16.78 18.81 -3.52
#